data_0eabeda20fbd6c05e51f481c86ebb642
#
_entry.id   0eabeda20fbd6c05e51f481c86ebb642
#
_cell.length_a   1.000
_cell.length_b   1.000
_cell.length_c   1.000
_cell.angle_alpha   90.00
_cell.angle_beta   90.00
_cell.angle_gamma   90.00
#
_symmetry.space_group_name_H-M   'P 1'
#
loop_
_entity.id
_entity.type
_entity.pdbx_description
1 polymer ?
#
loop_
_entity_poly.entity_id
_entity_poly.type
_entity_poly.pdbx_seq_one_letter_code
_entity_poly.pdbx_strand_id
1 'polypeptide(L)'
;MVNVASECGYTPQYAGLEELHRKYATKGLRILGFPANDFGAQEPGTNPEISEFCKKNYGVEFDMFSKIVVRGSGQAPLYKFLTSSETNPKFAGQVDWNFEKFLIGRNGEVIGRFLSEVEPLSNQVVRAIENALAQK
;
A
#
# COMPACT_ATOMS: atom_id res chain seq x y z
N MET A 1 -0.07 -2.02 -3.78
CA MET A 1 0.65 -2.37 -2.55
C MET A 1 0.87 -1.11 -1.73
N VAL A 2 0.60 -1.18 -0.44
CA VAL A 2 0.73 -0.01 0.44
C VAL A 2 1.27 -0.44 1.80
N ASN A 3 2.25 0.31 2.32
CA ASN A 3 2.76 0.08 3.67
C ASN A 3 1.92 0.91 4.63
N VAL A 4 1.35 0.27 5.64
CA VAL A 4 0.33 0.86 6.48
C VAL A 4 0.75 0.93 7.94
N ALA A 5 0.07 1.80 8.70
CA ALA A 5 0.30 1.96 10.14
C ALA A 5 -0.99 2.38 10.84
N SER A 6 -1.12 2.00 12.10
CA SER A 6 -2.33 2.24 12.90
C SER A 6 -2.31 3.57 13.66
N GLU A 7 -1.15 4.19 13.82
CA GLU A 7 -0.99 5.38 14.67
C GLU A 7 -0.39 6.57 13.91
N CYS A 8 -0.60 6.64 12.61
CA CYS A 8 -0.07 7.68 11.72
C CYS A 8 -1.14 8.74 11.44
N GLY A 9 -0.70 9.97 11.16
CA GLY A 9 -1.62 11.01 10.68
C GLY A 9 -2.33 10.63 9.38
N TYR A 10 -1.74 9.74 8.58
CA TYR A 10 -2.34 9.23 7.34
C TYR A 10 -3.20 7.98 7.53
N THR A 11 -3.31 7.45 8.74
CA THR A 11 -4.13 6.25 9.02
C THR A 11 -5.56 6.37 8.49
N PRO A 12 -6.22 7.55 8.52
CA PRO A 12 -7.56 7.70 7.90
C PRO A 12 -7.62 7.32 6.43
N GLN A 13 -6.50 7.22 5.72
CA GLN A 13 -6.48 6.75 4.33
C GLN A 13 -6.98 5.32 4.17
N TYR A 14 -7.05 4.54 5.25
CA TYR A 14 -7.69 3.22 5.20
C TYR A 14 -9.12 3.30 4.64
N ALA A 15 -9.85 4.36 4.96
CA ALA A 15 -11.22 4.54 4.46
C ALA A 15 -11.24 4.62 2.94
N GLY A 16 -10.35 5.43 2.35
CA GLY A 16 -10.26 5.55 0.90
C GLY A 16 -9.77 4.28 0.22
N LEU A 17 -8.82 3.58 0.84
CA LEU A 17 -8.33 2.29 0.32
C LEU A 17 -9.45 1.26 0.29
N GLU A 18 -10.25 1.20 1.35
CA GLU A 18 -11.37 0.26 1.40
C GLU A 18 -12.45 0.61 0.37
N GLU A 19 -12.70 1.89 0.15
CA GLU A 19 -13.63 2.33 -0.87
C GLU A 19 -13.16 1.93 -2.28
N LEU A 20 -11.88 2.07 -2.58
CA LEU A 20 -11.29 1.57 -3.83
C LEU A 20 -11.48 0.07 -3.97
N HIS A 21 -11.26 -0.66 -2.88
CA HIS A 21 -11.44 -2.11 -2.88
C HIS A 21 -12.88 -2.47 -3.23
N ARG A 22 -13.85 -1.86 -2.57
CA ARG A 22 -15.27 -2.14 -2.80
C ARG A 22 -15.70 -1.80 -4.23
N LYS A 23 -15.15 -0.73 -4.78
CA LYS A 23 -15.53 -0.27 -6.13
C LYS A 23 -14.88 -1.10 -7.23
N TYR A 24 -13.64 -1.53 -7.06
CA TYR A 24 -12.85 -2.11 -8.16
C TYR A 24 -12.46 -3.57 -7.98
N ALA A 25 -12.73 -4.20 -6.83
CA ALA A 25 -12.34 -5.60 -6.60
C ALA A 25 -12.93 -6.54 -7.66
N THR A 26 -14.19 -6.35 -8.01
CA THR A 26 -14.86 -7.17 -9.04
C THR A 26 -14.30 -6.92 -10.43
N LYS A 27 -13.61 -5.82 -10.63
CA LYS A 27 -12.97 -5.47 -11.91
C LYS A 27 -11.52 -5.94 -12.01
N GLY A 28 -10.98 -6.49 -10.91
CA GLY A 28 -9.65 -7.07 -10.89
C GLY A 28 -8.62 -6.36 -10.01
N LEU A 29 -9.01 -5.29 -9.31
CA LEU A 29 -8.08 -4.63 -8.39
C LEU A 29 -7.89 -5.47 -7.13
N ARG A 30 -6.65 -5.61 -6.71
CA ARG A 30 -6.31 -6.18 -5.40
C ARG A 30 -5.47 -5.17 -4.63
N ILE A 31 -5.92 -4.83 -3.42
CA ILE A 31 -5.15 -3.97 -2.53
C ILE A 31 -4.47 -4.87 -1.50
N LEU A 32 -3.16 -4.70 -1.36
CA LEU A 32 -2.33 -5.48 -0.45
C LEU A 32 -1.72 -4.53 0.58
N GLY A 33 -2.13 -4.65 1.83
CA GLY A 33 -1.65 -3.83 2.92
C GLY A 33 -0.57 -4.53 3.72
N PHE A 34 0.56 -3.88 3.88
CA PHE A 34 1.72 -4.40 4.61
C PHE A 34 2.01 -3.52 5.82
N PRO A 35 1.62 -3.93 7.04
CA PRO A 35 1.97 -3.16 8.22
C PRO A 35 3.48 -3.05 8.38
N ALA A 36 3.96 -1.87 8.73
CA ALA A 36 5.39 -1.62 8.93
C ALA A 36 5.60 -0.62 10.05
N ASN A 37 6.57 -0.93 10.93
CA ASN A 37 6.86 -0.08 12.10
C ASN A 37 8.10 0.81 11.89
N ASP A 38 8.54 0.96 10.63
CA ASP A 38 9.81 1.62 10.31
C ASP A 38 9.77 3.15 10.41
N PHE A 39 8.58 3.73 10.40
CA PHE A 39 8.43 5.18 10.34
C PHE A 39 7.79 5.70 11.63
N GLY A 40 8.61 6.24 12.51
CA GLY A 40 8.14 6.81 13.77
C GLY A 40 7.56 5.79 14.74
N ALA A 41 7.81 4.49 14.52
CA ALA A 41 7.27 3.42 15.36
C ALA A 41 5.73 3.51 15.50
N GLN A 42 5.04 3.81 14.41
CA GLN A 42 3.60 4.04 14.40
C GLN A 42 2.76 2.78 14.12
N GLU A 43 3.39 1.60 14.12
CA GLU A 43 2.72 0.31 13.99
C GLU A 43 3.27 -0.68 15.04
N PRO A 44 3.12 -0.38 16.34
CA PRO A 44 3.74 -1.21 17.38
C PRO A 44 2.96 -2.50 17.70
N GLY A 45 1.72 -2.62 17.25
CA GLY A 45 0.85 -3.76 17.58
C GLY A 45 1.29 -5.07 16.95
N THR A 46 0.71 -6.16 17.44
CA THR A 46 0.86 -7.49 16.84
C THR A 46 0.00 -7.61 15.59
N ASN A 47 0.26 -8.62 14.78
CA ASN A 47 -0.55 -8.86 13.57
C ASN A 47 -2.06 -9.02 13.89
N PRO A 48 -2.47 -9.80 14.91
CA PRO A 48 -3.89 -9.86 15.28
C PRO A 48 -4.46 -8.51 15.72
N GLU A 49 -3.72 -7.73 16.49
CA GLU A 49 -4.15 -6.42 16.95
C GLU A 49 -4.36 -5.45 15.78
N ILE A 50 -3.44 -5.47 14.81
CA ILE A 50 -3.53 -4.64 13.61
C ILE A 50 -4.74 -5.03 12.76
N SER A 51 -4.96 -6.33 12.57
CA SER A 51 -6.10 -6.84 11.83
C SER A 51 -7.43 -6.41 12.47
N GLU A 52 -7.53 -6.53 13.79
CA GLU A 52 -8.71 -6.11 14.52
C GLU A 52 -8.94 -4.60 14.42
N PHE A 53 -7.88 -3.82 14.57
CA PHE A 53 -7.94 -2.37 14.43
C PHE A 53 -8.52 -1.97 13.06
N CYS A 54 -8.03 -2.58 11.99
CA CYS A 54 -8.48 -2.28 10.63
C CYS A 54 -9.96 -2.61 10.44
N LYS A 55 -10.40 -3.76 10.93
CA LYS A 55 -11.80 -4.18 10.82
C LYS A 55 -12.72 -3.29 11.64
N LYS A 56 -12.35 -3.03 12.88
CA LYS A 56 -13.19 -2.29 13.83
C LYS A 56 -13.34 -0.83 13.44
N ASN A 57 -12.24 -0.18 13.02
CA ASN A 57 -12.24 1.27 12.79
C ASN A 57 -12.55 1.64 11.34
N TYR A 58 -12.24 0.78 10.37
CA TYR A 58 -12.35 1.12 8.94
C TYR A 58 -13.08 0.07 8.12
N GLY A 59 -13.51 -1.05 8.74
CA GLY A 59 -14.20 -2.12 8.03
C GLY A 59 -13.41 -2.71 6.89
N VAL A 60 -12.08 -2.80 7.03
CA VAL A 60 -11.17 -3.23 5.97
C VAL A 60 -11.48 -4.67 5.55
N GLU A 61 -11.74 -4.87 4.26
CA GLU A 61 -11.98 -6.17 3.65
C GLU A 61 -10.88 -6.55 2.63
N PHE A 62 -10.04 -5.58 2.22
CA PHE A 62 -8.91 -5.92 1.35
C PHE A 62 -7.84 -6.70 2.12
N ASP A 63 -6.90 -7.30 1.40
CA ASP A 63 -5.93 -8.23 1.99
C ASP A 63 -4.88 -7.50 2.84
N MET A 64 -4.85 -7.84 4.13
CA MET A 64 -3.82 -7.39 5.07
C MET A 64 -2.85 -8.52 5.31
N PHE A 65 -1.56 -8.20 5.24
CA PHE A 65 -0.48 -9.17 5.44
C PHE A 65 0.20 -8.97 6.79
N SER A 66 1.11 -9.87 7.13
CA SER A 66 1.90 -9.76 8.35
C SER A 66 2.82 -8.55 8.28
N LYS A 67 3.14 -8.00 9.46
CA LYS A 67 4.06 -6.87 9.58
C LYS A 67 5.43 -7.25 8.97
N ILE A 68 5.99 -6.34 8.19
CA ILE A 68 7.30 -6.51 7.57
C ILE A 68 8.13 -5.24 7.76
N VAL A 69 9.41 -5.35 7.42
CA VAL A 69 10.32 -4.20 7.33
C VAL A 69 10.33 -3.76 5.87
N VAL A 70 10.07 -2.49 5.61
CA VAL A 70 10.01 -1.96 4.22
C VAL A 70 11.22 -1.09 3.86
N ARG A 71 12.01 -0.68 4.84
CA ARG A 71 13.17 0.19 4.62
C ARG A 71 14.31 -0.19 5.55
N GLY A 72 15.54 -0.08 5.04
CA GLY A 72 16.75 -0.26 5.83
C GLY A 72 17.12 -1.72 6.02
N SER A 73 17.87 -1.98 7.09
CA SER A 73 18.34 -3.33 7.42
C SER A 73 17.14 -4.24 7.69
N GLY A 74 17.16 -5.43 7.09
CA GLY A 74 16.06 -6.38 7.23
C GLY A 74 14.90 -6.14 6.29
N GLN A 75 15.03 -5.24 5.33
CA GLN A 75 14.00 -4.97 4.34
C GLN A 75 13.50 -6.27 3.69
N ALA A 76 12.15 -6.43 3.63
CA ALA A 76 11.54 -7.61 3.03
C ALA A 76 11.86 -7.68 1.53
N PRO A 77 12.03 -8.90 0.97
CA PRO A 77 12.34 -9.07 -0.45
C PRO A 77 11.38 -8.38 -1.40
N LEU A 78 10.10 -8.36 -1.08
CA LEU A 78 9.09 -7.66 -1.89
C LEU A 78 9.41 -6.17 -2.00
N TYR A 79 9.73 -5.53 -0.89
CA TYR A 79 10.04 -4.10 -0.92
C TYR A 79 11.42 -3.81 -1.49
N LYS A 80 12.35 -4.77 -1.42
CA LYS A 80 13.60 -4.66 -2.15
C LYS A 80 13.33 -4.62 -3.65
N PHE A 81 12.43 -5.48 -4.15
CA PHE A 81 11.99 -5.47 -5.54
C PHE A 81 11.36 -4.14 -5.93
N LEU A 82 10.46 -3.61 -5.08
CA LEU A 82 9.72 -2.38 -5.37
C LEU A 82 10.60 -1.13 -5.37
N THR A 83 11.72 -1.14 -4.63
CA THR A 83 12.53 0.07 -4.41
C THR A 83 13.88 0.05 -5.13
N SER A 84 14.31 -1.10 -5.67
CA SER A 84 15.60 -1.22 -6.34
C SER A 84 15.54 -0.70 -7.77
N SER A 85 16.56 0.05 -8.18
CA SER A 85 16.68 0.52 -9.56
C SER A 85 16.94 -0.61 -10.55
N GLU A 86 17.42 -1.76 -10.06
CA GLU A 86 17.65 -2.93 -10.92
C GLU A 86 16.36 -3.60 -11.36
N THR A 87 15.37 -3.64 -10.46
CA THR A 87 14.08 -4.29 -10.70
C THR A 87 12.99 -3.31 -11.07
N ASN A 88 13.12 -2.04 -10.67
CA ASN A 88 12.11 -1.01 -10.88
C ASN A 88 12.78 0.33 -11.20
N PRO A 89 13.37 0.48 -12.38
CA PRO A 89 14.15 1.69 -12.69
C PRO A 89 13.33 2.98 -12.76
N LYS A 90 12.04 2.91 -13.09
CA LYS A 90 11.19 4.09 -13.23
C LYS A 90 10.72 4.67 -11.90
N PHE A 91 10.52 3.82 -10.90
CA PHE A 91 9.91 4.22 -9.63
C PHE A 91 10.76 3.79 -8.43
N ALA A 92 12.06 3.65 -8.63
CA ALA A 92 12.99 3.24 -7.59
C ALA A 92 13.16 4.29 -6.48
N GLY A 93 13.74 3.88 -5.39
CA GLY A 93 14.04 4.73 -4.25
C GLY A 93 13.40 4.21 -2.97
N GLN A 94 13.98 4.57 -1.84
CA GLN A 94 13.48 4.14 -0.54
C GLN A 94 12.07 4.65 -0.28
N VAL A 95 11.27 3.87 0.44
CA VAL A 95 9.98 4.31 0.95
C VAL A 95 10.24 5.42 1.98
N ASP A 96 9.55 6.54 1.85
CA ASP A 96 9.80 7.72 2.67
C ASP A 96 8.98 7.75 3.96
N TRP A 97 7.75 7.23 3.94
CA TRP A 97 6.87 7.28 5.09
C TRP A 97 5.73 6.26 4.96
N ASN A 98 4.86 6.22 5.97
CA ASN A 98 3.67 5.36 5.95
C ASN A 98 2.70 5.74 4.83
N PHE A 99 1.94 4.77 4.34
CA PHE A 99 0.92 4.95 3.30
C PHE A 99 1.48 5.43 1.94
N GLU A 100 2.69 5.06 1.64
CA GLU A 100 3.21 5.18 0.28
C GLU A 100 2.69 4.02 -0.55
N LYS A 101 2.31 4.29 -1.80
CA LYS A 101 1.57 3.34 -2.62
C LYS A 101 2.33 3.01 -3.90
N PHE A 102 2.36 1.73 -4.24
CA PHE A 102 2.90 1.25 -5.52
C PHE A 102 1.78 0.59 -6.30
N LEU A 103 1.59 1.01 -7.55
CA LEU A 103 0.64 0.37 -8.46
C LEU A 103 1.38 -0.62 -9.34
N ILE A 104 0.89 -1.87 -9.33
CA ILE A 104 1.51 -2.98 -10.05
C ILE A 104 0.58 -3.40 -11.19
N GLY A 105 1.11 -3.49 -12.39
CA GLY A 105 0.34 -3.90 -13.57
C GLY A 105 0.07 -5.40 -13.60
N ARG A 106 -0.73 -5.84 -14.57
CA ARG A 106 -1.16 -7.24 -14.69
C ARG A 106 0.00 -8.19 -14.95
N ASN A 107 1.10 -7.70 -15.50
CA ASN A 107 2.29 -8.51 -15.79
C ASN A 107 3.34 -8.41 -14.67
N GLY A 108 3.02 -7.78 -13.53
CA GLY A 108 3.90 -7.74 -12.38
C GLY A 108 4.88 -6.57 -12.35
N GLU A 109 4.82 -5.64 -13.31
CA GLU A 109 5.72 -4.49 -13.28
C GLU A 109 5.11 -3.32 -12.52
N VAL A 110 5.97 -2.50 -11.91
CA VAL A 110 5.53 -1.28 -11.24
C VAL A 110 5.18 -0.25 -12.31
N ILE A 111 3.95 0.24 -12.30
CA ILE A 111 3.46 1.21 -13.28
C ILE A 111 3.09 2.56 -12.66
N GLY A 112 3.14 2.68 -11.34
CA GLY A 112 2.90 3.93 -10.65
C GLY A 112 3.39 3.89 -9.22
N ARG A 113 3.69 5.06 -8.67
CA ARG A 113 4.09 5.23 -7.28
C ARG A 113 3.51 6.54 -6.77
N PHE A 114 2.88 6.50 -5.59
CA PHE A 114 2.22 7.66 -5.01
C PHE A 114 2.71 7.86 -3.59
N LEU A 115 3.18 9.05 -3.28
CA LEU A 115 3.70 9.38 -1.95
C LEU A 115 2.58 9.38 -0.89
N SER A 116 2.99 9.42 0.37
CA SER A 116 2.07 9.30 1.51
C SER A 116 0.90 10.28 1.46
N GLU A 117 1.16 11.54 1.10
CA GLU A 117 0.14 12.59 1.08
C GLU A 117 -0.87 12.46 -0.06
N VAL A 118 -0.60 11.60 -1.05
CA VAL A 118 -1.53 11.40 -2.15
C VAL A 118 -2.68 10.50 -1.70
N GLU A 119 -3.88 11.05 -1.65
CA GLU A 119 -5.06 10.32 -1.17
C GLU A 119 -5.46 9.20 -2.12
N PRO A 120 -5.91 8.05 -1.58
CA PRO A 120 -6.31 6.92 -2.42
C PRO A 120 -7.42 7.24 -3.41
N LEU A 121 -8.33 8.15 -3.06
CA LEU A 121 -9.45 8.53 -3.92
C LEU A 121 -9.16 9.76 -4.78
N SER A 122 -7.92 10.25 -4.79
CA SER A 122 -7.55 11.38 -5.66
C SER A 122 -7.72 11.00 -7.13
N ASN A 123 -7.97 11.98 -7.98
CA ASN A 123 -8.08 11.76 -9.43
C ASN A 123 -6.85 11.06 -9.99
N GLN A 124 -5.68 11.42 -9.49
CA GLN A 124 -4.40 10.86 -9.91
C GLN A 124 -4.37 9.34 -9.72
N VAL A 125 -4.75 8.87 -8.53
CA VAL A 125 -4.76 7.44 -8.21
C VAL A 125 -5.87 6.72 -8.95
N VAL A 126 -7.08 7.27 -8.92
CA VAL A 126 -8.25 6.66 -9.57
C VAL A 126 -8.02 6.47 -11.06
N ARG A 127 -7.51 7.50 -11.75
CA ARG A 127 -7.22 7.40 -13.19
C ARG A 127 -6.16 6.35 -13.48
N ALA A 128 -5.11 6.28 -12.67
CA ALA A 128 -4.07 5.28 -12.85
C ALA A 128 -4.63 3.87 -12.72
N ILE A 129 -5.49 3.65 -11.72
CA ILE A 129 -6.15 2.35 -11.50
C ILE A 129 -7.05 2.02 -12.69
N GLU A 130 -7.90 2.95 -13.11
CA GLU A 130 -8.84 2.72 -14.21
C GLU A 130 -8.11 2.43 -15.52
N ASN A 131 -7.02 3.15 -15.80
CA ASN A 131 -6.20 2.90 -16.98
C ASN A 131 -5.56 1.51 -16.93
N ALA A 132 -5.06 1.11 -15.76
CA ALA A 132 -4.46 -0.22 -15.59
C ALA A 132 -5.49 -1.33 -15.73
N LEU A 133 -6.70 -1.14 -15.21
CA LEU A 133 -7.78 -2.12 -15.32
C LEU A 133 -8.28 -2.29 -16.76
N ALA A 134 -8.20 -1.23 -17.56
CA ALA A 134 -8.60 -1.26 -18.97
C ALA A 134 -7.65 -2.07 -19.84
N GLN A 135 -6.44 -2.31 -19.40
CA GLN A 135 -5.45 -3.12 -20.13
C GLN A 135 -5.73 -4.62 -19.94
N LYS A 136 -5.45 -5.41 -20.98
CA LYS A 136 -5.68 -6.86 -20.98
C LYS A 136 -4.42 -7.67 -20.77
#